data_47efbe6c28211ad5203efe5c2b19ca76
#
_entry.id   47efbe6c28211ad5203efe5c2b19ca76
#
_cell.length_a   1.000
_cell.length_b   1.000
_cell.length_c   1.000
_cell.angle_alpha   90.00
_cell.angle_beta   90.00
_cell.angle_gamma   90.00
#
_symmetry.space_group_name_H-M   'P 1'
#
loop_
_entity.id
_entity.type
_entity.pdbx_description
1 polymer ?
#
loop_
_entity_poly.entity_id
_entity_poly.type
_entity_poly.pdbx_seq_one_letter_code
_entity_poly.pdbx_strand_id
1 'polypeptide(L)'
;MNDNTHASPEQRLPGEVVERYIQPDPREVVERYVRPLPGRRSAPARPSRRRGRTGLWVFLLCLGVTLALAVGTWTWNTAGEVRRDRFYFDYEEQESSADTEAVTIPTYPYGQGVTLEVAPAGGTELTAQEIYRLVNPSVVTVLAQLEDGVSVGTGVIFTQDGYILTNYHVVSGGRDASVTLDSGRSYEAKYVAGDAENDLAVLKVDLTGLPAAAFGDSDALTVGDKVYAIGNPLGVELRGTLTDGIVSAINRDVWVEGRKMTLIQTNAALNSGNSGGPLINVYGQVVGINTIKMSSAYSNVEGLGFALPSSSIQYLVNDLLECGQVRPEPELGVSVLQLGVRLDEDLWGVEVVEVNPRSAAEKAGVRVGDFIVSAAGAEVTSSQDLLRIRRQFHVGDELPLTLWREGEQLEVTLVLQGAGDSAS
;
A
#
# COMPACT_ATOMS: atom_id res chain seq x y z
N MET A 1 5.36 20.39 64.06
CA MET A 1 5.78 19.09 64.59
C MET A 1 6.45 18.34 63.48
N ASN A 2 7.75 18.22 63.66
CA ASN A 2 8.70 17.49 62.81
C ASN A 2 8.28 16.01 62.65
N ASP A 3 8.53 15.43 61.50
CA ASP A 3 9.32 14.22 61.49
C ASP A 3 10.04 14.02 60.15
N ASN A 4 11.35 14.02 60.26
CA ASN A 4 12.33 13.57 59.28
C ASN A 4 12.35 12.04 59.25
N THR A 5 12.27 11.43 58.07
CA THR A 5 12.78 10.06 57.87
C THR A 5 13.84 10.03 56.83
N HIS A 6 15.02 9.67 57.29
CA HIS A 6 16.27 9.41 56.54
C HIS A 6 16.07 8.30 55.49
N ALA A 7 16.43 8.60 54.24
CA ALA A 7 16.73 7.59 53.23
C ALA A 7 18.20 7.22 53.28
N SER A 8 18.50 5.94 53.43
CA SER A 8 19.83 5.34 53.44
C SER A 8 20.48 5.42 52.02
N PRO A 9 21.82 5.52 51.96
CA PRO A 9 22.53 5.58 50.68
C PRO A 9 22.57 4.18 50.04
N GLU A 10 22.04 4.06 48.83
CA GLU A 10 22.20 2.87 48.00
C GLU A 10 23.66 2.67 47.59
N GLN A 11 24.18 1.50 47.89
CA GLN A 11 25.47 0.99 47.45
C GLN A 11 25.52 0.83 45.94
N ARG A 12 26.30 1.64 45.22
CA ARG A 12 26.59 1.49 43.79
C ARG A 12 27.60 0.39 43.56
N LEU A 13 27.29 -0.54 42.67
CA LEU A 13 28.25 -1.50 42.12
C LEU A 13 29.13 -0.81 41.07
N PRO A 14 30.43 -1.11 40.97
CA PRO A 14 31.34 -0.49 40.01
C PRO A 14 31.09 -1.08 38.62
N GLY A 15 30.65 -0.25 37.64
CA GLY A 15 30.54 -0.61 36.24
C GLY A 15 29.23 -0.26 35.53
N GLU A 16 28.29 0.38 36.20
CA GLU A 16 27.01 0.73 35.58
C GLU A 16 27.08 2.11 34.90
N VAL A 17 27.09 2.13 33.55
CA VAL A 17 26.99 3.33 32.73
C VAL A 17 25.51 3.63 32.49
N VAL A 18 24.97 4.65 33.15
CA VAL A 18 23.61 5.13 32.88
C VAL A 18 23.73 6.30 31.91
N GLU A 19 23.42 6.06 30.65
CA GLU A 19 23.21 7.15 29.67
C GLU A 19 21.88 7.83 29.95
N ARG A 20 21.94 9.05 30.51
CA ARG A 20 20.79 9.96 30.55
C ARG A 20 20.83 10.87 29.33
N TYR A 21 19.88 10.71 28.41
CA TYR A 21 19.60 11.69 27.37
C TYR A 21 18.95 12.92 28.01
N ILE A 22 19.68 14.02 28.06
CA ILE A 22 19.15 15.34 28.46
C ILE A 22 19.01 16.15 27.16
N GLN A 23 17.79 16.54 26.79
CA GLN A 23 17.59 17.54 25.74
C GLN A 23 18.18 18.90 26.20
N PRO A 24 19.00 19.55 25.38
CA PRO A 24 19.55 20.86 25.74
C PRO A 24 18.46 21.94 25.59
N ASP A 25 18.33 22.78 26.61
CA ASP A 25 17.53 24.01 26.60
C ASP A 25 18.17 25.02 25.60
N PRO A 26 17.37 25.62 24.67
CA PRO A 26 17.89 26.54 23.66
C PRO A 26 18.45 27.87 24.18
N ARG A 27 18.56 28.08 25.48
CA ARG A 27 18.99 29.35 26.11
C ARG A 27 20.27 29.29 26.87
N GLU A 28 21.00 28.16 26.89
CA GLU A 28 22.29 28.08 27.56
C GLU A 28 23.44 28.53 26.65
N VAL A 29 24.08 29.61 27.05
CA VAL A 29 25.30 30.17 26.44
C VAL A 29 26.48 29.28 26.82
N VAL A 30 27.10 28.62 25.84
CA VAL A 30 28.29 27.78 26.05
C VAL A 30 29.52 28.66 26.26
N GLU A 31 29.98 28.85 27.49
CA GLU A 31 31.30 29.36 27.77
C GLU A 31 32.39 28.35 27.40
N ARG A 32 33.21 28.70 26.41
CA ARG A 32 34.39 27.90 26.03
C ARG A 32 35.50 28.10 27.03
N TYR A 33 35.81 27.12 27.85
CA TYR A 33 37.05 27.04 28.62
C TYR A 33 38.23 26.75 27.68
N VAL A 34 39.12 27.76 27.52
CA VAL A 34 40.41 27.60 26.85
C VAL A 34 41.43 27.18 27.90
N ARG A 35 41.95 25.95 27.82
CA ARG A 35 43.10 25.52 28.64
C ARG A 35 44.38 26.20 28.16
N PRO A 36 45.19 26.80 29.05
CA PRO A 36 46.51 27.33 28.67
C PRO A 36 47.50 26.20 28.39
N LEU A 37 48.24 26.35 27.29
CA LEU A 37 49.31 25.45 26.89
C LEU A 37 50.51 25.54 27.85
N PRO A 38 51.16 24.41 28.23
CA PRO A 38 52.35 24.43 29.07
C PRO A 38 53.58 24.94 28.30
N GLY A 39 54.37 25.72 29.00
CA GLY A 39 55.53 26.48 28.50
C GLY A 39 56.60 25.63 27.79
N ARG A 40 57.21 26.27 26.80
CA ARG A 40 58.38 25.80 26.06
C ARG A 40 59.58 25.51 26.98
N ARG A 41 60.02 24.24 26.97
CA ARG A 41 61.39 23.92 27.43
C ARG A 41 62.32 23.88 26.21
N SER A 42 63.51 24.52 26.40
CA SER A 42 64.59 24.65 25.43
C SER A 42 65.14 23.31 24.96
N ALA A 43 65.38 23.17 23.65
CA ALA A 43 65.92 22.04 23.01
C ALA A 43 67.41 21.81 23.20
N PRO A 44 67.89 20.56 23.37
CA PRO A 44 69.27 20.19 23.25
C PRO A 44 69.72 20.04 21.80
N ALA A 45 71.05 20.27 21.60
CA ALA A 45 71.73 20.37 20.32
C ALA A 45 71.63 19.09 19.45
N ARG A 46 71.61 19.28 18.15
CA ARG A 46 71.51 18.27 17.10
C ARG A 46 72.81 17.45 16.95
N PRO A 47 72.74 16.09 16.86
CA PRO A 47 73.84 15.33 16.30
C PRO A 47 73.73 15.26 14.77
N SER A 48 74.89 15.21 14.12
CA SER A 48 75.07 15.22 12.67
C SER A 48 74.46 13.96 11.96
N ARG A 49 73.69 14.23 10.93
CA ARG A 49 73.03 13.21 10.10
C ARG A 49 74.00 12.46 9.18
N ARG A 50 74.20 11.17 9.41
CA ARG A 50 74.65 10.22 8.36
C ARG A 50 73.43 9.96 7.42
N ARG A 51 73.59 10.28 6.14
CA ARG A 51 72.65 9.89 5.10
C ARG A 51 72.62 8.36 4.93
N GLY A 52 71.66 7.71 5.49
CA GLY A 52 71.43 6.27 5.28
C GLY A 52 70.21 6.04 4.38
N ARG A 53 70.27 5.01 3.59
CA ARG A 53 69.24 4.53 2.63
C ARG A 53 67.88 4.19 3.28
N THR A 54 67.73 4.30 4.60
CA THR A 54 66.54 4.00 5.38
C THR A 54 65.36 4.95 5.05
N GLY A 55 65.60 6.23 4.68
CA GLY A 55 64.51 7.15 4.31
C GLY A 55 63.74 6.75 3.04
N LEU A 56 64.46 6.14 2.07
CA LEU A 56 63.86 5.68 0.84
C LEU A 56 62.94 4.45 1.06
N TRP A 57 63.40 3.51 1.94
CA TRP A 57 62.59 2.34 2.29
C TRP A 57 61.36 2.68 3.11
N VAL A 58 61.41 3.66 4.00
CA VAL A 58 60.24 4.15 4.77
C VAL A 58 59.26 4.83 3.83
N PHE A 59 59.75 5.64 2.87
CA PHE A 59 58.90 6.28 1.86
C PHE A 59 58.19 5.25 0.98
N LEU A 60 58.92 4.24 0.50
CA LEU A 60 58.33 3.17 -0.33
C LEU A 60 57.32 2.31 0.46
N LEU A 61 57.56 2.10 1.75
CA LEU A 61 56.64 1.36 2.61
C LEU A 61 55.36 2.18 2.85
N CYS A 62 55.47 3.47 3.14
CA CYS A 62 54.32 4.36 3.28
C CYS A 62 53.51 4.46 1.95
N LEU A 63 54.20 4.55 0.81
CA LEU A 63 53.56 4.60 -0.49
C LEU A 63 52.80 3.26 -0.79
N GLY A 64 53.41 2.13 -0.43
CA GLY A 64 52.79 0.83 -0.56
C GLY A 64 51.52 0.64 0.30
N VAL A 65 51.59 1.14 1.55
CA VAL A 65 50.44 1.11 2.47
C VAL A 65 49.33 2.04 2.00
N THR A 66 49.65 3.25 1.53
CA THR A 66 48.61 4.17 0.96
C THR A 66 48.00 3.64 -0.31
N LEU A 67 48.78 2.98 -1.18
CA LEU A 67 48.26 2.34 -2.38
C LEU A 67 47.36 1.13 -2.05
N ALA A 68 47.76 0.32 -1.08
CA ALA A 68 46.97 -0.82 -0.61
C ALA A 68 45.65 -0.37 0.04
N LEU A 69 45.66 0.73 0.81
CA LEU A 69 44.46 1.34 1.37
C LEU A 69 43.56 1.93 0.29
N ALA A 70 44.14 2.61 -0.72
CA ALA A 70 43.37 3.16 -1.85
C ALA A 70 42.74 2.05 -2.71
N VAL A 71 43.46 0.96 -2.97
CA VAL A 71 42.92 -0.20 -3.68
C VAL A 71 41.87 -0.92 -2.81
N GLY A 72 42.12 -1.04 -1.51
CA GLY A 72 41.15 -1.64 -0.55
C GLY A 72 39.86 -0.83 -0.44
N THR A 73 39.95 0.50 -0.40
CA THR A 73 38.77 1.38 -0.40
C THR A 73 38.05 1.38 -1.74
N TRP A 74 38.78 1.32 -2.85
CA TRP A 74 38.19 1.21 -4.19
C TRP A 74 37.48 -0.13 -4.38
N THR A 75 38.10 -1.25 -4.01
CA THR A 75 37.46 -2.56 -4.06
C THR A 75 36.30 -2.70 -3.07
N TRP A 76 36.37 -2.06 -1.89
CA TRP A 76 35.27 -2.01 -0.94
C TRP A 76 34.10 -1.17 -1.47
N ASN A 77 34.39 -0.03 -2.12
CA ASN A 77 33.37 0.85 -2.68
C ASN A 77 32.70 0.21 -3.91
N THR A 78 33.47 -0.42 -4.80
CA THR A 78 32.91 -1.16 -5.95
C THR A 78 32.16 -2.42 -5.51
N ALA A 79 32.63 -3.13 -4.47
CA ALA A 79 31.89 -4.24 -3.89
C ALA A 79 30.63 -3.75 -3.12
N GLY A 80 30.65 -2.52 -2.60
CA GLY A 80 29.51 -1.86 -1.96
C GLY A 80 28.45 -1.41 -2.98
N GLU A 81 28.85 -0.93 -4.17
CA GLU A 81 27.95 -0.61 -5.27
C GLU A 81 27.31 -1.90 -5.83
N VAL A 82 28.10 -2.94 -6.07
CA VAL A 82 27.59 -4.26 -6.49
C VAL A 82 26.69 -4.90 -5.41
N ARG A 83 26.87 -4.57 -4.13
CA ARG A 83 25.93 -4.99 -3.06
C ARG A 83 24.69 -4.10 -2.97
N ARG A 84 24.74 -2.81 -3.30
CA ARG A 84 23.56 -1.95 -3.34
C ARG A 84 22.62 -2.34 -4.48
N ASP A 85 23.17 -2.69 -5.65
CA ASP A 85 22.36 -3.17 -6.78
C ASP A 85 21.77 -4.58 -6.53
N ARG A 86 22.30 -5.34 -5.56
CA ARG A 86 21.76 -6.66 -5.17
C ARG A 86 20.67 -6.62 -4.10
N PHE A 87 20.31 -5.45 -3.58
CA PHE A 87 19.10 -5.27 -2.78
C PHE A 87 17.89 -4.81 -3.60
N TYR A 88 18.04 -4.57 -4.91
CA TYR A 88 16.96 -4.82 -5.82
C TYR A 88 16.82 -6.33 -5.90
N PHE A 89 15.76 -6.84 -5.27
CA PHE A 89 15.38 -8.24 -5.42
C PHE A 89 15.33 -8.51 -6.92
N ASP A 90 16.27 -9.34 -7.45
CA ASP A 90 16.08 -10.08 -8.68
C ASP A 90 14.84 -10.95 -8.40
N TYR A 91 13.69 -10.41 -8.69
CA TYR A 91 12.57 -11.25 -9.05
C TYR A 91 12.97 -11.88 -10.38
N GLU A 92 13.67 -13.01 -10.34
CA GLU A 92 13.54 -13.97 -11.42
C GLU A 92 12.02 -14.03 -11.65
N GLU A 93 11.59 -13.59 -12.82
CA GLU A 93 10.33 -13.99 -13.41
C GLU A 93 10.29 -15.52 -13.41
N GLN A 94 10.04 -16.11 -12.27
CA GLN A 94 9.34 -17.34 -12.26
C GLN A 94 7.97 -16.97 -12.80
N GLU A 95 7.81 -17.11 -14.12
CA GLU A 95 6.53 -17.43 -14.73
C GLU A 95 5.99 -18.66 -13.98
N SER A 96 5.52 -18.48 -12.76
CA SER A 96 4.44 -19.29 -12.27
C SER A 96 3.23 -18.79 -13.07
N SER A 97 2.99 -19.39 -14.23
CA SER A 97 1.61 -19.53 -14.69
C SER A 97 0.90 -20.16 -13.48
N ALA A 98 0.35 -19.30 -12.60
CA ALA A 98 -0.72 -19.74 -11.74
C ALA A 98 -1.76 -20.23 -12.74
N ASP A 99 -1.85 -21.55 -12.92
CA ASP A 99 -2.98 -22.17 -13.56
C ASP A 99 -4.20 -21.71 -12.76
N THR A 100 -4.78 -20.61 -13.20
CA THR A 100 -6.04 -20.10 -12.68
C THR A 100 -7.07 -21.08 -13.18
N GLU A 101 -7.33 -22.12 -12.38
CA GLU A 101 -8.32 -23.12 -12.73
C GLU A 101 -9.67 -22.43 -12.91
N ALA A 102 -10.32 -22.74 -14.02
CA ALA A 102 -11.60 -22.14 -14.36
C ALA A 102 -12.64 -22.44 -13.28
N VAL A 103 -13.37 -21.42 -12.86
CA VAL A 103 -14.52 -21.57 -11.95
C VAL A 103 -15.65 -22.23 -12.71
N THR A 104 -16.14 -23.38 -12.21
CA THR A 104 -17.27 -24.13 -12.77
C THR A 104 -18.48 -24.17 -11.83
N ILE A 105 -18.47 -23.38 -10.76
CA ILE A 105 -19.62 -23.16 -9.86
C ILE A 105 -20.82 -22.71 -10.69
N PRO A 106 -22.05 -23.21 -10.41
CA PRO A 106 -23.26 -22.77 -11.10
C PRO A 106 -23.37 -21.25 -11.14
N THR A 107 -23.62 -20.69 -12.32
CA THR A 107 -23.61 -19.25 -12.55
C THR A 107 -24.93 -18.58 -12.20
N TYR A 108 -24.83 -17.31 -11.76
CA TYR A 108 -25.94 -16.38 -11.68
C TYR A 108 -25.71 -15.26 -12.73
N PRO A 109 -26.74 -14.82 -13.47
CA PRO A 109 -26.54 -13.84 -14.54
C PRO A 109 -26.06 -12.49 -13.99
N TYR A 110 -25.09 -11.88 -14.66
CA TYR A 110 -24.73 -10.47 -14.50
C TYR A 110 -25.69 -9.55 -15.25
N GLY A 111 -25.53 -8.23 -15.21
CA GLY A 111 -26.40 -7.27 -15.90
C GLY A 111 -27.76 -7.07 -15.23
N GLN A 112 -27.88 -7.32 -13.93
CA GLN A 112 -29.13 -7.19 -13.18
C GLN A 112 -29.36 -5.77 -12.61
N GLY A 113 -28.53 -4.79 -12.99
CA GLY A 113 -28.65 -3.40 -12.52
C GLY A 113 -28.22 -3.18 -11.04
N VAL A 114 -27.48 -4.14 -10.47
CA VAL A 114 -26.90 -4.01 -9.13
C VAL A 114 -25.55 -3.30 -9.23
N THR A 115 -25.29 -2.41 -8.29
CA THR A 115 -24.01 -1.68 -8.19
C THR A 115 -23.48 -1.74 -6.76
N LEU A 116 -22.17 -1.71 -6.61
CA LEU A 116 -21.50 -1.45 -5.33
C LEU A 116 -21.30 0.07 -5.18
N GLU A 117 -21.88 0.62 -4.12
CA GLU A 117 -21.72 2.03 -3.79
C GLU A 117 -20.69 2.22 -2.68
N VAL A 118 -19.82 3.21 -2.82
CA VAL A 118 -18.86 3.64 -1.82
C VAL A 118 -19.29 5.00 -1.31
N ALA A 119 -19.62 5.09 -0.02
CA ALA A 119 -20.01 6.33 0.64
C ALA A 119 -18.75 7.12 1.09
N PRO A 120 -18.84 8.46 1.18
CA PRO A 120 -17.77 9.25 1.80
C PRO A 120 -17.43 8.72 3.19
N ALA A 121 -16.14 8.78 3.54
CA ALA A 121 -15.69 8.45 4.90
C ALA A 121 -16.28 9.48 5.88
N GLY A 122 -16.90 9.00 6.96
CA GLY A 122 -17.46 9.89 7.97
C GLY A 122 -18.51 9.22 8.85
N GLY A 123 -18.89 9.97 9.89
CA GLY A 123 -19.85 9.51 10.88
C GLY A 123 -19.30 9.68 12.30
N THR A 124 -19.93 9.03 13.27
CA THR A 124 -19.41 8.94 14.63
C THR A 124 -18.44 7.79 14.73
N GLU A 125 -17.26 8.02 15.32
CA GLU A 125 -16.31 6.96 15.61
C GLU A 125 -16.93 5.92 16.54
N LEU A 126 -16.78 4.65 16.19
CA LEU A 126 -17.31 3.52 16.90
C LEU A 126 -16.18 2.79 17.66
N THR A 127 -16.55 2.19 18.79
CA THR A 127 -15.65 1.26 19.48
C THR A 127 -15.52 -0.06 18.71
N ALA A 128 -14.46 -0.83 18.98
CA ALA A 128 -14.28 -2.16 18.37
C ALA A 128 -15.48 -3.08 18.56
N GLN A 129 -16.15 -3.01 19.74
CA GLN A 129 -17.34 -3.81 20.05
C GLN A 129 -18.56 -3.38 19.20
N GLU A 130 -18.70 -2.08 18.94
CA GLU A 130 -19.78 -1.55 18.10
C GLU A 130 -19.55 -1.89 16.64
N ILE A 131 -18.30 -1.74 16.13
CA ILE A 131 -17.89 -2.15 14.79
C ILE A 131 -18.17 -3.64 14.59
N TYR A 132 -17.77 -4.48 15.54
CA TYR A 132 -18.03 -5.91 15.46
C TYR A 132 -19.53 -6.23 15.37
N ARG A 133 -20.38 -5.64 16.23
CA ARG A 133 -21.82 -5.87 16.19
C ARG A 133 -22.45 -5.37 14.89
N LEU A 134 -21.94 -4.29 14.34
CA LEU A 134 -22.45 -3.69 13.10
C LEU A 134 -22.09 -4.52 11.87
N VAL A 135 -20.81 -4.91 11.74
CA VAL A 135 -20.27 -5.46 10.48
C VAL A 135 -20.25 -6.98 10.47
N ASN A 136 -20.00 -7.66 11.62
CA ASN A 136 -19.91 -9.12 11.67
C ASN A 136 -21.12 -9.86 11.06
N PRO A 137 -22.39 -9.39 11.19
CA PRO A 137 -23.53 -10.06 10.57
C PRO A 137 -23.45 -10.11 9.02
N SER A 138 -22.72 -9.19 8.39
CA SER A 138 -22.49 -9.18 6.93
C SER A 138 -21.26 -9.98 6.49
N VAL A 139 -20.46 -10.48 7.44
CA VAL A 139 -19.28 -11.30 7.17
C VAL A 139 -19.66 -12.79 7.14
N VAL A 140 -19.30 -13.47 6.08
CA VAL A 140 -19.69 -14.85 5.84
C VAL A 140 -18.47 -15.75 5.60
N THR A 141 -18.60 -17.04 5.90
CA THR A 141 -17.63 -18.03 5.47
C THR A 141 -17.98 -18.48 4.05
N VAL A 142 -17.03 -18.41 3.14
CA VAL A 142 -17.15 -18.94 1.77
C VAL A 142 -16.44 -20.27 1.72
N LEU A 143 -17.12 -21.28 1.19
CA LEU A 143 -16.61 -22.63 0.96
C LEU A 143 -16.75 -22.93 -0.53
N ALA A 144 -15.66 -23.27 -1.20
CA ALA A 144 -15.67 -23.76 -2.58
C ALA A 144 -15.17 -25.20 -2.61
N GLN A 145 -15.98 -26.10 -3.22
CA GLN A 145 -15.60 -27.50 -3.44
C GLN A 145 -14.73 -27.59 -4.68
N LEU A 146 -13.50 -28.02 -4.53
CA LEU A 146 -12.55 -28.27 -5.60
C LEU A 146 -12.61 -29.75 -6.05
N GLU A 147 -11.85 -30.11 -7.07
CA GLU A 147 -11.71 -31.52 -7.47
C GLU A 147 -11.03 -32.32 -6.34
N ASP A 148 -9.95 -31.80 -5.80
CA ASP A 148 -9.13 -32.46 -4.79
C ASP A 148 -9.14 -31.67 -3.48
N GLY A 149 -10.31 -31.32 -2.93
CA GLY A 149 -10.37 -30.69 -1.64
C GLY A 149 -11.42 -29.59 -1.51
N VAL A 150 -11.20 -28.71 -0.54
CA VAL A 150 -12.09 -27.60 -0.23
C VAL A 150 -11.27 -26.34 -0.02
N SER A 151 -11.62 -25.26 -0.70
CA SER A 151 -11.11 -23.92 -0.41
C SER A 151 -12.04 -23.24 0.59
N VAL A 152 -11.45 -22.56 1.58
CA VAL A 152 -12.18 -21.84 2.62
C VAL A 152 -11.66 -20.41 2.73
N GLY A 153 -12.56 -19.45 2.72
CA GLY A 153 -12.25 -18.04 2.88
C GLY A 153 -13.40 -17.28 3.55
N THR A 154 -13.30 -15.99 3.50
CA THR A 154 -14.31 -15.05 4.00
C THR A 154 -14.96 -14.31 2.83
N GLY A 155 -16.19 -13.86 3.03
CA GLY A 155 -16.90 -12.98 2.10
C GLY A 155 -17.62 -11.87 2.86
N VAL A 156 -18.00 -10.83 2.12
CA VAL A 156 -18.75 -9.67 2.63
C VAL A 156 -20.05 -9.52 1.84
N ILE A 157 -21.19 -9.60 2.51
CA ILE A 157 -22.48 -9.29 1.93
C ILE A 157 -22.54 -7.79 1.70
N PHE A 158 -22.71 -7.34 0.45
CA PHE A 158 -22.80 -5.91 0.12
C PHE A 158 -24.20 -5.48 -0.37
N THR A 159 -25.12 -6.44 -0.58
CA THR A 159 -26.53 -6.12 -0.88
C THR A 159 -27.48 -6.96 -0.03
N GLN A 160 -28.67 -6.41 0.27
CA GLN A 160 -29.68 -7.11 1.08
C GLN A 160 -30.30 -8.33 0.38
N ASP A 161 -30.19 -8.42 -0.93
CA ASP A 161 -30.68 -9.54 -1.74
C ASP A 161 -29.63 -10.63 -1.98
N GLY A 162 -28.42 -10.49 -1.37
CA GLY A 162 -27.45 -11.58 -1.23
C GLY A 162 -26.31 -11.63 -2.23
N TYR A 163 -25.87 -10.47 -2.75
CA TYR A 163 -24.59 -10.40 -3.42
C TYR A 163 -23.46 -10.33 -2.39
N ILE A 164 -22.41 -11.10 -2.63
CA ILE A 164 -21.29 -11.31 -1.71
C ILE A 164 -19.99 -11.12 -2.47
N LEU A 165 -19.09 -10.31 -1.91
CA LEU A 165 -17.75 -10.10 -2.41
C LEU A 165 -16.78 -11.00 -1.66
N THR A 166 -15.84 -11.63 -2.39
CA THR A 166 -14.75 -12.44 -1.84
C THR A 166 -13.52 -12.34 -2.75
N ASN A 167 -12.42 -13.02 -2.41
CA ASN A 167 -11.28 -13.12 -3.32
C ASN A 167 -11.52 -14.20 -4.39
N TYR A 168 -10.93 -14.00 -5.59
CA TYR A 168 -11.00 -14.97 -6.68
C TYR A 168 -10.35 -16.30 -6.32
N HIS A 169 -9.19 -16.27 -5.66
CA HIS A 169 -8.48 -17.47 -5.25
C HIS A 169 -9.29 -18.37 -4.30
N VAL A 170 -10.27 -17.82 -3.58
CA VAL A 170 -11.14 -18.61 -2.69
C VAL A 170 -12.07 -19.50 -3.51
N VAL A 171 -12.46 -19.09 -4.72
CA VAL A 171 -13.42 -19.78 -5.59
C VAL A 171 -12.79 -20.40 -6.85
N SER A 172 -11.52 -20.11 -7.11
CA SER A 172 -10.76 -20.65 -8.26
C SER A 172 -10.77 -22.18 -8.26
N GLY A 173 -11.05 -22.82 -9.41
CA GLY A 173 -11.19 -24.28 -9.53
C GLY A 173 -12.43 -24.86 -8.84
N GLY A 174 -13.29 -24.00 -8.28
CA GLY A 174 -14.52 -24.44 -7.60
C GLY A 174 -15.54 -25.02 -8.56
N ARG A 175 -16.18 -26.13 -8.13
CA ARG A 175 -17.27 -26.79 -8.83
C ARG A 175 -18.63 -26.47 -8.19
N ASP A 176 -18.63 -26.30 -6.88
CA ASP A 176 -19.77 -25.87 -6.09
C ASP A 176 -19.28 -24.86 -5.05
N ALA A 177 -20.17 -23.96 -4.64
CA ALA A 177 -19.89 -23.04 -3.55
C ALA A 177 -21.04 -22.98 -2.55
N SER A 178 -20.69 -22.78 -1.30
CA SER A 178 -21.64 -22.51 -0.23
C SER A 178 -21.15 -21.36 0.67
N VAL A 179 -22.12 -20.64 1.23
CA VAL A 179 -21.89 -19.52 2.12
C VAL A 179 -22.54 -19.81 3.45
N THR A 180 -21.76 -19.71 4.53
CA THR A 180 -22.27 -19.84 5.90
C THR A 180 -22.39 -18.46 6.53
N LEU A 181 -23.62 -18.09 6.88
CA LEU A 181 -23.95 -16.84 7.57
C LEU A 181 -23.50 -16.86 9.03
N ASP A 182 -23.48 -15.70 9.67
CA ASP A 182 -23.22 -15.55 11.13
C ASP A 182 -24.14 -16.42 12.00
N SER A 183 -25.38 -16.65 11.55
CA SER A 183 -26.32 -17.57 12.20
C SER A 183 -25.90 -19.03 12.22
N GLY A 184 -24.84 -19.41 11.50
CA GLY A 184 -24.37 -20.78 11.32
C GLY A 184 -25.12 -21.56 10.23
N ARG A 185 -26.06 -20.95 9.54
CA ARG A 185 -26.78 -21.58 8.42
C ARG A 185 -25.99 -21.44 7.14
N SER A 186 -25.89 -22.53 6.38
CA SER A 186 -25.20 -22.57 5.08
C SER A 186 -26.23 -22.58 3.96
N TYR A 187 -25.88 -21.88 2.88
CA TYR A 187 -26.69 -21.75 1.66
C TYR A 187 -25.82 -21.96 0.45
N GLU A 188 -26.40 -22.55 -0.61
CA GLU A 188 -25.75 -22.64 -1.90
C GLU A 188 -25.50 -21.25 -2.47
N ALA A 189 -24.30 -21.04 -3.03
CA ALA A 189 -23.91 -19.81 -3.66
C ALA A 189 -23.61 -20.02 -5.13
N LYS A 190 -24.07 -19.10 -5.97
CA LYS A 190 -23.82 -19.10 -7.42
C LYS A 190 -22.73 -18.07 -7.73
N TYR A 191 -21.93 -18.38 -8.71
CA TYR A 191 -20.90 -17.50 -9.22
C TYR A 191 -21.50 -16.46 -10.18
N VAL A 192 -21.30 -15.18 -9.91
CA VAL A 192 -21.72 -14.08 -10.80
C VAL A 192 -20.63 -13.80 -11.81
N ALA A 193 -19.48 -13.38 -11.33
CA ALA A 193 -18.30 -13.06 -12.12
C ALA A 193 -17.08 -12.95 -11.20
N GLY A 194 -15.88 -12.89 -11.78
CA GLY A 194 -14.67 -12.63 -11.03
C GLY A 194 -13.49 -12.31 -11.94
N ASP A 195 -12.50 -11.71 -11.35
CA ASP A 195 -11.27 -11.32 -12.00
C ASP A 195 -10.07 -11.87 -11.23
N ALA A 196 -9.32 -12.71 -11.91
CA ALA A 196 -8.15 -13.35 -11.34
C ALA A 196 -6.98 -12.37 -11.16
N GLU A 197 -6.88 -11.34 -12.00
CA GLU A 197 -5.82 -10.36 -11.98
C GLU A 197 -5.89 -9.48 -10.72
N ASN A 198 -7.09 -9.06 -10.36
CA ASN A 198 -7.34 -8.25 -9.17
C ASN A 198 -7.78 -9.07 -7.95
N ASP A 199 -7.79 -10.41 -8.07
CA ASP A 199 -8.16 -11.33 -7.00
C ASP A 199 -9.53 -11.03 -6.38
N LEU A 200 -10.54 -10.74 -7.20
CA LEU A 200 -11.92 -10.46 -6.77
C LEU A 200 -12.93 -11.43 -7.41
N ALA A 201 -13.94 -11.83 -6.66
CA ALA A 201 -15.07 -12.60 -7.14
C ALA A 201 -16.37 -12.17 -6.47
N VAL A 202 -17.47 -12.22 -7.23
CA VAL A 202 -18.81 -11.94 -6.77
C VAL A 202 -19.62 -13.23 -6.79
N LEU A 203 -20.24 -13.55 -5.65
CA LEU A 203 -21.16 -14.65 -5.46
C LEU A 203 -22.58 -14.14 -5.21
N LYS A 204 -23.57 -14.99 -5.41
CA LYS A 204 -24.99 -14.71 -5.14
C LYS A 204 -25.64 -15.86 -4.37
N VAL A 205 -26.27 -15.54 -3.25
CA VAL A 205 -27.16 -16.46 -2.55
C VAL A 205 -28.62 -16.05 -2.77
N ASP A 206 -29.53 -17.02 -2.88
CA ASP A 206 -30.96 -16.78 -3.12
C ASP A 206 -31.68 -16.47 -1.79
N LEU A 207 -31.35 -15.33 -1.19
CA LEU A 207 -31.91 -14.83 0.06
C LEU A 207 -32.19 -13.34 -0.06
N THR A 208 -33.09 -12.86 0.81
CA THR A 208 -33.45 -11.43 0.91
C THR A 208 -33.44 -10.96 2.37
N GLY A 209 -33.30 -9.66 2.58
CA GLY A 209 -33.26 -9.06 3.92
C GLY A 209 -31.98 -9.38 4.70
N LEU A 210 -30.90 -9.66 3.97
CA LEU A 210 -29.60 -9.90 4.59
C LEU A 210 -28.98 -8.59 5.08
N PRO A 211 -28.18 -8.64 6.16
CA PRO A 211 -27.38 -7.49 6.57
C PRO A 211 -26.30 -7.21 5.53
N ALA A 212 -26.34 -6.03 4.91
CA ALA A 212 -25.33 -5.58 3.96
C ALA A 212 -24.35 -4.62 4.64
N ALA A 213 -23.04 -4.82 4.40
CA ALA A 213 -22.00 -3.92 4.86
C ALA A 213 -22.03 -2.62 4.06
N ALA A 214 -21.80 -1.49 4.73
CA ALA A 214 -21.56 -0.22 4.07
C ALA A 214 -20.09 -0.13 3.65
N PHE A 215 -19.82 0.29 2.42
CA PHE A 215 -18.48 0.57 1.92
C PHE A 215 -18.17 2.06 2.07
N GLY A 216 -16.99 2.38 2.60
CA GLY A 216 -16.48 3.73 2.76
C GLY A 216 -15.32 4.01 1.81
N ASP A 217 -15.07 5.29 1.55
CA ASP A 217 -14.02 5.74 0.64
C ASP A 217 -12.62 5.47 1.23
N SER A 218 -11.87 4.58 0.59
CA SER A 218 -10.49 4.28 0.97
C SER A 218 -9.50 5.38 0.60
N ASP A 219 -9.85 6.27 -0.34
CA ASP A 219 -8.97 7.37 -0.73
C ASP A 219 -8.90 8.47 0.36
N ALA A 220 -9.86 8.45 1.30
CA ALA A 220 -9.84 9.30 2.48
C ALA A 220 -8.92 8.79 3.61
N LEU A 221 -8.39 7.56 3.50
CA LEU A 221 -7.49 7.00 4.52
C LEU A 221 -6.13 7.69 4.52
N THR A 222 -5.56 7.79 5.70
CA THR A 222 -4.20 8.25 5.93
C THR A 222 -3.37 7.21 6.70
N VAL A 223 -2.05 7.26 6.54
CA VAL A 223 -1.15 6.39 7.31
C VAL A 223 -1.28 6.72 8.79
N GLY A 224 -1.54 5.71 9.61
CA GLY A 224 -1.80 5.85 11.04
C GLY A 224 -3.27 5.69 11.42
N ASP A 225 -4.20 5.76 10.45
CA ASP A 225 -5.63 5.57 10.74
C ASP A 225 -5.89 4.17 11.29
N LYS A 226 -6.74 4.10 12.30
CA LYS A 226 -7.11 2.85 12.93
C LYS A 226 -8.05 2.05 12.04
N VAL A 227 -7.74 0.76 11.89
CA VAL A 227 -8.54 -0.18 11.09
C VAL A 227 -8.75 -1.49 11.83
N TYR A 228 -9.78 -2.20 11.41
CA TYR A 228 -10.18 -3.50 11.93
C TYR A 228 -10.35 -4.49 10.80
N ALA A 229 -10.07 -5.76 11.06
CA ALA A 229 -10.35 -6.82 10.12
C ALA A 229 -11.24 -7.86 10.80
N ILE A 230 -12.26 -8.35 10.07
CA ILE A 230 -13.09 -9.47 10.50
C ILE A 230 -12.92 -10.58 9.49
N GLY A 231 -12.79 -11.81 9.98
CA GLY A 231 -12.65 -12.97 9.11
C GLY A 231 -13.03 -14.27 9.80
N ASN A 232 -13.03 -15.34 9.02
CA ASN A 232 -13.43 -16.67 9.44
C ASN A 232 -12.25 -17.66 9.25
N PRO A 233 -11.10 -17.45 9.95
CA PRO A 233 -9.96 -18.34 9.84
C PRO A 233 -10.35 -19.76 10.23
N LEU A 234 -9.86 -20.76 9.47
CA LEU A 234 -10.19 -22.18 9.65
C LEU A 234 -11.69 -22.52 9.54
N GLY A 235 -12.47 -21.67 8.89
CA GLY A 235 -13.90 -21.93 8.62
C GLY A 235 -14.80 -21.69 9.82
N VAL A 236 -15.70 -22.64 10.10
CA VAL A 236 -16.80 -22.46 11.07
C VAL A 236 -16.33 -22.37 12.52
N GLU A 237 -15.15 -22.95 12.85
CA GLU A 237 -14.67 -23.05 14.24
C GLU A 237 -14.17 -21.72 14.83
N LEU A 238 -13.52 -20.88 14.02
CA LEU A 238 -12.98 -19.56 14.43
C LEU A 238 -13.70 -18.38 13.76
N ARG A 239 -14.95 -18.57 13.42
CA ARG A 239 -15.78 -17.57 12.74
C ARG A 239 -15.92 -16.30 13.58
N GLY A 240 -15.90 -15.14 12.90
CA GLY A 240 -16.06 -13.83 13.53
C GLY A 240 -14.82 -13.39 14.31
N THR A 241 -13.63 -13.81 13.91
CA THR A 241 -12.40 -13.29 14.51
C THR A 241 -12.19 -11.83 14.11
N LEU A 242 -12.15 -10.94 15.12
CA LEU A 242 -11.83 -9.52 14.95
C LEU A 242 -10.36 -9.30 15.33
N THR A 243 -9.63 -8.63 14.45
CA THR A 243 -8.30 -8.09 14.74
C THR A 243 -8.27 -6.59 14.49
N ASP A 244 -7.34 -5.86 15.12
CA ASP A 244 -7.18 -4.43 14.92
C ASP A 244 -5.73 -4.06 14.59
N GLY A 245 -5.57 -2.90 13.98
CA GLY A 245 -4.29 -2.34 13.59
C GLY A 245 -4.45 -0.92 13.08
N ILE A 246 -3.47 -0.50 12.30
CA ILE A 246 -3.46 0.79 11.61
C ILE A 246 -3.20 0.60 10.12
N VAL A 247 -3.53 1.60 9.35
CA VAL A 247 -3.01 1.76 7.97
C VAL A 247 -1.52 2.03 8.05
N SER A 248 -0.70 1.09 7.58
CA SER A 248 0.76 1.20 7.60
C SER A 248 1.31 1.88 6.34
N ALA A 249 0.63 1.72 5.20
CA ALA A 249 0.88 2.44 3.95
C ALA A 249 -0.38 2.41 3.07
N ILE A 250 -0.49 3.39 2.17
CA ILE A 250 -1.52 3.46 1.13
C ILE A 250 -0.86 3.46 -0.25
N ASN A 251 -1.60 3.04 -1.27
CA ASN A 251 -1.13 2.99 -2.66
C ASN A 251 0.23 2.27 -2.80
N ARG A 252 0.36 1.14 -2.10
CA ARG A 252 1.57 0.33 -2.15
C ARG A 252 1.50 -0.60 -3.35
N ASP A 253 2.34 -0.36 -4.35
CA ASP A 253 2.54 -1.30 -5.44
C ASP A 253 3.29 -2.53 -4.92
N VAL A 254 2.62 -3.66 -4.94
CA VAL A 254 3.13 -4.94 -4.43
C VAL A 254 2.98 -6.01 -5.50
N TRP A 255 3.99 -6.84 -5.65
CA TRP A 255 3.91 -8.02 -6.49
C TRP A 255 3.28 -9.18 -5.71
N VAL A 256 2.11 -9.62 -6.16
CA VAL A 256 1.36 -10.75 -5.59
C VAL A 256 1.24 -11.82 -6.67
N GLU A 257 1.91 -12.95 -6.49
CA GLU A 257 1.90 -14.08 -7.46
C GLU A 257 2.20 -13.65 -8.92
N GLY A 258 3.23 -12.81 -9.11
CA GLY A 258 3.63 -12.33 -10.43
C GLY A 258 2.77 -11.19 -11.01
N ARG A 259 1.79 -10.67 -10.25
CA ARG A 259 0.89 -9.57 -10.64
C ARG A 259 1.19 -8.34 -9.80
N LYS A 260 1.19 -7.17 -10.42
CA LYS A 260 1.36 -5.89 -9.73
C LYS A 260 0.00 -5.41 -9.25
N MET A 261 -0.18 -5.27 -7.94
CA MET A 261 -1.41 -4.78 -7.31
C MET A 261 -1.11 -3.54 -6.46
N THR A 262 -1.98 -2.55 -6.51
CA THR A 262 -1.91 -1.36 -5.64
C THR A 262 -2.80 -1.58 -4.42
N LEU A 263 -2.20 -1.73 -3.24
CA LEU A 263 -2.87 -2.20 -2.03
C LEU A 263 -2.72 -1.22 -0.86
N ILE A 264 -3.64 -1.31 0.09
CA ILE A 264 -3.51 -0.76 1.44
C ILE A 264 -2.68 -1.77 2.25
N GLN A 265 -1.62 -1.30 2.92
CA GLN A 265 -0.87 -2.09 3.88
C GLN A 265 -1.39 -1.83 5.29
N THR A 266 -1.57 -2.87 6.09
CA THR A 266 -1.97 -2.78 7.51
C THR A 266 -1.13 -3.73 8.37
N ASN A 267 -1.00 -3.41 9.65
CA ASN A 267 -0.43 -4.30 10.65
C ASN A 267 -1.50 -5.07 11.45
N ALA A 268 -2.78 -4.92 11.11
CA ALA A 268 -3.82 -5.81 11.63
C ALA A 268 -3.45 -7.27 11.33
N ALA A 269 -3.61 -8.15 12.29
CA ALA A 269 -3.24 -9.56 12.12
C ALA A 269 -4.17 -10.23 11.10
N LEU A 270 -3.63 -10.49 9.91
CA LEU A 270 -4.30 -11.25 8.84
C LEU A 270 -3.69 -12.64 8.75
N ASN A 271 -4.54 -13.66 8.69
CA ASN A 271 -4.16 -15.06 8.56
C ASN A 271 -4.96 -15.72 7.43
N SER A 272 -4.54 -16.90 6.97
CA SER A 272 -5.32 -17.72 6.04
C SER A 272 -6.72 -17.93 6.59
N GLY A 273 -7.74 -17.53 5.81
CA GLY A 273 -9.13 -17.48 6.22
C GLY A 273 -9.71 -16.08 6.44
N ASN A 274 -8.87 -15.03 6.61
CA ASN A 274 -9.33 -13.63 6.55
C ASN A 274 -9.39 -13.12 5.09
N SER A 275 -8.83 -13.86 4.12
CA SER A 275 -8.92 -13.55 2.68
C SER A 275 -10.38 -13.42 2.25
N GLY A 276 -10.71 -12.34 1.56
CA GLY A 276 -12.07 -11.98 1.16
C GLY A 276 -12.89 -11.28 2.24
N GLY A 277 -12.37 -11.19 3.48
CA GLY A 277 -13.00 -10.45 4.56
C GLY A 277 -12.72 -8.95 4.51
N PRO A 278 -13.51 -8.14 5.23
CA PRO A 278 -13.41 -6.68 5.21
C PRO A 278 -12.20 -6.16 6.02
N LEU A 279 -11.56 -5.11 5.51
CA LEU A 279 -10.82 -4.11 6.28
C LEU A 279 -11.78 -2.95 6.55
N ILE A 280 -11.90 -2.52 7.82
CA ILE A 280 -12.97 -1.66 8.29
C ILE A 280 -12.38 -0.42 8.97
N ASN A 281 -12.91 0.76 8.69
CA ASN A 281 -12.50 2.01 9.36
C ASN A 281 -13.22 2.18 10.72
N VAL A 282 -12.89 3.26 11.44
CA VAL A 282 -13.49 3.58 12.75
C VAL A 282 -14.98 3.94 12.69
N TYR A 283 -15.54 4.15 11.51
CA TYR A 283 -16.95 4.43 11.29
C TYR A 283 -17.79 3.18 10.97
N GLY A 284 -17.15 2.00 10.96
CA GLY A 284 -17.81 0.73 10.62
C GLY A 284 -18.03 0.53 9.13
N GLN A 285 -17.33 1.26 8.27
CA GLN A 285 -17.39 1.13 6.83
C GLN A 285 -16.25 0.24 6.32
N VAL A 286 -16.52 -0.60 5.33
CA VAL A 286 -15.53 -1.43 4.64
C VAL A 286 -14.71 -0.54 3.72
N VAL A 287 -13.42 -0.41 3.99
CA VAL A 287 -12.46 0.40 3.20
C VAL A 287 -11.52 -0.46 2.36
N GLY A 288 -11.66 -1.78 2.45
CA GLY A 288 -10.91 -2.71 1.61
C GLY A 288 -11.32 -4.15 1.84
N ILE A 289 -10.86 -5.02 0.93
CA ILE A 289 -10.99 -6.48 1.05
C ILE A 289 -9.61 -7.07 1.27
N ASN A 290 -9.45 -7.80 2.37
CA ASN A 290 -8.18 -8.42 2.76
C ASN A 290 -7.78 -9.48 1.73
N THR A 291 -6.51 -9.46 1.33
CA THR A 291 -5.89 -10.51 0.52
C THR A 291 -4.61 -10.97 1.20
N ILE A 292 -4.40 -12.29 1.30
CA ILE A 292 -3.26 -12.88 2.03
C ILE A 292 -2.30 -13.58 1.09
N LYS A 293 -2.65 -13.71 -0.19
CA LYS A 293 -1.78 -14.33 -1.18
C LYS A 293 -0.56 -13.46 -1.49
N MET A 294 0.38 -13.39 -0.55
CA MET A 294 1.70 -12.83 -0.82
C MET A 294 2.67 -13.94 -1.23
N SER A 295 3.64 -13.61 -2.07
CA SER A 295 4.72 -14.52 -2.41
C SER A 295 5.39 -15.06 -1.13
N SER A 296 5.90 -16.28 -1.18
CA SER A 296 6.57 -16.98 -0.07
C SER A 296 7.65 -16.12 0.64
N ALA A 297 8.16 -15.08 -0.02
CA ALA A 297 9.13 -14.15 0.54
C ALA A 297 8.59 -13.31 1.71
N TYR A 298 7.28 -13.05 1.77
CA TYR A 298 6.65 -12.21 2.79
C TYR A 298 5.72 -12.98 3.73
N SER A 299 5.38 -14.23 3.42
CA SER A 299 4.43 -15.06 4.18
C SER A 299 4.83 -15.31 5.64
N ASN A 300 6.10 -15.09 5.99
CA ASN A 300 6.62 -15.27 7.34
C ASN A 300 6.91 -13.96 8.08
N VAL A 301 6.49 -12.80 7.53
CA VAL A 301 6.71 -11.50 8.18
C VAL A 301 5.44 -11.10 8.92
N GLU A 302 5.51 -11.15 10.24
CA GLU A 302 4.41 -10.68 11.10
C GLU A 302 4.17 -9.18 10.94
N GLY A 303 2.90 -8.75 10.95
CA GLY A 303 2.53 -7.33 10.84
C GLY A 303 2.55 -6.76 9.42
N LEU A 304 2.59 -7.62 8.39
CA LEU A 304 2.38 -7.26 7.00
C LEU A 304 1.07 -7.86 6.49
N GLY A 305 0.01 -7.08 6.54
CA GLY A 305 -1.27 -7.39 5.94
C GLY A 305 -1.55 -6.48 4.75
N PHE A 306 -2.34 -6.94 3.80
CA PHE A 306 -2.72 -6.18 2.61
C PHE A 306 -4.20 -6.31 2.32
N ALA A 307 -4.78 -5.22 1.82
CA ALA A 307 -6.17 -5.19 1.37
C ALA A 307 -6.30 -4.43 0.06
N LEU A 308 -7.16 -4.89 -0.83
CA LEU A 308 -7.54 -4.16 -2.02
C LEU A 308 -8.40 -2.96 -1.61
N PRO A 309 -8.11 -1.72 -2.04
CA PRO A 309 -8.86 -0.53 -1.65
C PRO A 309 -10.30 -0.54 -2.14
N SER A 310 -11.24 -0.04 -1.33
CA SER A 310 -12.66 0.04 -1.71
C SER A 310 -12.91 0.91 -2.95
N SER A 311 -12.12 1.95 -3.16
CA SER A 311 -12.17 2.79 -4.36
C SER A 311 -11.82 2.02 -5.64
N SER A 312 -10.88 1.05 -5.56
CA SER A 312 -10.58 0.14 -6.67
C SER A 312 -11.66 -0.93 -6.81
N ILE A 313 -12.11 -1.51 -5.69
CA ILE A 313 -13.16 -2.53 -5.68
C ILE A 313 -14.43 -2.02 -6.34
N GLN A 314 -14.81 -0.78 -6.11
CA GLN A 314 -16.06 -0.23 -6.63
C GLN A 314 -16.15 -0.36 -8.15
N TYR A 315 -15.13 0.11 -8.88
CA TYR A 315 -15.19 0.05 -10.34
C TYR A 315 -15.02 -1.38 -10.88
N LEU A 316 -14.13 -2.18 -10.26
CA LEU A 316 -13.92 -3.57 -10.66
C LEU A 316 -15.19 -4.41 -10.48
N VAL A 317 -15.83 -4.31 -9.32
CA VAL A 317 -17.06 -5.04 -9.00
C VAL A 317 -18.22 -4.57 -9.89
N ASN A 318 -18.35 -3.27 -10.16
CA ASN A 318 -19.39 -2.75 -11.01
C ASN A 318 -19.24 -3.24 -12.47
N ASP A 319 -18.00 -3.35 -12.97
CA ASP A 319 -17.73 -3.98 -14.26
C ASP A 319 -18.11 -5.47 -14.25
N LEU A 320 -17.75 -6.22 -13.21
CA LEU A 320 -18.11 -7.63 -13.07
C LEU A 320 -19.63 -7.81 -13.01
N LEU A 321 -20.35 -6.94 -12.29
CA LEU A 321 -21.79 -6.98 -12.16
C LEU A 321 -22.51 -6.59 -13.45
N GLU A 322 -21.98 -5.67 -14.24
CA GLU A 322 -22.57 -5.19 -15.48
C GLU A 322 -22.23 -6.09 -16.69
N CYS A 323 -20.95 -6.42 -16.86
CA CYS A 323 -20.42 -7.05 -18.07
C CYS A 323 -19.90 -8.48 -17.86
N GLY A 324 -19.79 -8.95 -16.60
CA GLY A 324 -19.24 -10.27 -16.28
C GLY A 324 -17.70 -10.35 -16.36
N GLN A 325 -17.04 -9.24 -16.66
CA GLN A 325 -15.57 -9.12 -16.76
C GLN A 325 -15.14 -7.69 -16.46
N VAL A 326 -13.92 -7.51 -15.99
CA VAL A 326 -13.31 -6.19 -15.82
C VAL A 326 -12.96 -5.62 -17.19
N ARG A 327 -13.36 -4.39 -17.46
CA ARG A 327 -13.02 -3.67 -18.69
C ARG A 327 -11.59 -3.13 -18.60
N PRO A 328 -10.88 -2.97 -19.73
CA PRO A 328 -9.57 -2.36 -19.73
C PRO A 328 -9.58 -0.97 -19.10
N GLU A 329 -8.62 -0.69 -18.21
CA GLU A 329 -8.49 0.64 -17.62
C GLU A 329 -8.17 1.68 -18.70
N PRO A 330 -8.86 2.85 -18.68
CA PRO A 330 -8.54 3.93 -19.59
C PRO A 330 -7.24 4.62 -19.17
N GLU A 331 -6.45 5.03 -20.16
CA GLU A 331 -5.23 5.80 -19.96
C GLU A 331 -5.39 7.24 -20.47
N LEU A 332 -4.90 8.21 -19.68
CA LEU A 332 -4.78 9.60 -20.13
C LEU A 332 -3.55 9.79 -21.03
N GLY A 333 -2.49 9.05 -20.74
CA GLY A 333 -1.21 9.14 -21.43
C GLY A 333 -0.34 10.31 -20.99
N VAL A 334 -0.38 10.63 -19.70
CA VAL A 334 0.47 11.63 -19.05
C VAL A 334 1.12 11.07 -17.79
N SER A 335 2.35 11.53 -17.50
CA SER A 335 2.94 11.43 -16.17
C SER A 335 2.83 12.80 -15.50
N VAL A 336 2.42 12.82 -14.24
CA VAL A 336 2.23 14.05 -13.47
C VAL A 336 2.99 14.00 -12.15
N LEU A 337 3.27 15.16 -11.55
CA LEU A 337 3.81 15.23 -10.20
C LEU A 337 2.76 14.73 -9.18
N GLN A 338 3.24 14.09 -8.10
CA GLN A 338 2.36 13.50 -7.08
C GLN A 338 1.54 14.54 -6.33
N LEU A 339 2.14 15.69 -6.03
CA LEU A 339 1.49 16.79 -5.30
C LEU A 339 1.28 17.96 -6.24
N GLY A 340 0.10 18.56 -6.15
CA GLY A 340 -0.23 19.78 -6.87
C GLY A 340 0.57 20.98 -6.36
N VAL A 341 0.71 21.96 -7.24
CA VAL A 341 1.37 23.23 -6.98
C VAL A 341 0.30 24.32 -6.96
N ARG A 342 0.44 25.29 -6.06
CA ARG A 342 -0.42 26.45 -6.01
C ARG A 342 -0.04 27.42 -7.14
N LEU A 343 -0.95 27.68 -8.05
CA LEU A 343 -0.75 28.50 -9.25
C LEU A 343 -1.22 29.93 -9.04
N ASP A 344 -2.29 30.13 -8.23
CA ASP A 344 -2.87 31.43 -7.87
C ASP A 344 -3.49 31.36 -6.45
N GLU A 345 -4.13 32.43 -5.96
CA GLU A 345 -4.69 32.52 -4.58
C GLU A 345 -5.58 31.31 -4.23
N ASP A 346 -6.43 30.86 -5.16
CA ASP A 346 -7.36 29.73 -4.97
C ASP A 346 -7.23 28.65 -6.07
N LEU A 347 -6.16 28.65 -6.86
CA LEU A 347 -5.96 27.71 -7.96
C LEU A 347 -4.81 26.77 -7.69
N TRP A 348 -5.10 25.50 -7.66
CA TRP A 348 -4.12 24.39 -7.59
C TRP A 348 -4.11 23.65 -8.91
N GLY A 349 -2.98 23.02 -9.24
CA GLY A 349 -2.86 22.15 -10.40
C GLY A 349 -1.72 21.19 -10.28
N VAL A 350 -1.81 20.07 -10.98
CA VAL A 350 -0.80 19.01 -11.03
C VAL A 350 -0.02 19.15 -12.31
N GLU A 351 1.32 19.31 -12.20
CA GLU A 351 2.19 19.52 -13.34
C GLU A 351 2.35 18.26 -14.19
N VAL A 352 2.15 18.40 -15.50
CA VAL A 352 2.44 17.37 -16.51
C VAL A 352 3.93 17.36 -16.80
N VAL A 353 4.62 16.28 -16.41
CA VAL A 353 6.06 16.11 -16.60
C VAL A 353 6.42 15.27 -17.83
N GLU A 354 5.46 14.48 -18.32
CA GLU A 354 5.62 13.68 -19.53
C GLU A 354 4.28 13.50 -20.23
N VAL A 355 4.29 13.48 -21.56
CA VAL A 355 3.14 13.15 -22.41
C VAL A 355 3.55 11.99 -23.30
N ASN A 356 2.84 10.88 -23.22
CA ASN A 356 3.12 9.69 -24.00
C ASN A 356 2.81 9.94 -25.48
N PRO A 357 3.69 9.55 -26.41
CA PRO A 357 3.42 9.68 -27.82
C PRO A 357 2.14 8.93 -28.24
N ARG A 358 1.37 9.52 -29.15
CA ARG A 358 0.12 8.96 -29.68
C ARG A 358 -1.01 8.75 -28.66
N SER A 359 -0.83 9.18 -27.42
CA SER A 359 -1.81 9.08 -26.34
C SER A 359 -3.03 9.99 -26.55
N ALA A 360 -4.05 9.78 -25.72
CA ALA A 360 -5.22 10.66 -25.63
C ALA A 360 -4.81 12.12 -25.33
N ALA A 361 -3.89 12.31 -24.41
CA ALA A 361 -3.37 13.62 -24.01
C ALA A 361 -2.63 14.33 -25.15
N GLU A 362 -1.72 13.63 -25.85
CA GLU A 362 -1.01 14.24 -27.02
C GLU A 362 -2.01 14.67 -28.09
N LYS A 363 -2.98 13.80 -28.43
CA LYS A 363 -4.02 14.10 -29.42
C LYS A 363 -4.90 15.30 -29.05
N ALA A 364 -5.15 15.47 -27.75
CA ALA A 364 -5.90 16.60 -27.22
C ALA A 364 -5.06 17.89 -27.08
N GLY A 365 -3.75 17.82 -27.32
CA GLY A 365 -2.85 18.96 -27.28
C GLY A 365 -2.31 19.32 -25.90
N VAL A 366 -2.35 18.39 -24.94
CA VAL A 366 -1.67 18.51 -23.64
C VAL A 366 -0.14 18.53 -23.89
N ARG A 367 0.59 19.30 -23.10
CA ARG A 367 2.04 19.47 -23.23
C ARG A 367 2.73 19.34 -21.88
N VAL A 368 3.99 18.97 -21.91
CA VAL A 368 4.86 19.04 -20.73
C VAL A 368 4.93 20.49 -20.25
N GLY A 369 4.79 20.70 -18.94
CA GLY A 369 4.71 22.02 -18.31
C GLY A 369 3.29 22.59 -18.20
N ASP A 370 2.25 21.91 -18.69
CA ASP A 370 0.87 22.23 -18.36
C ASP A 370 0.57 21.82 -16.90
N PHE A 371 -0.38 22.51 -16.30
CA PHE A 371 -0.94 22.09 -15.01
C PHE A 371 -2.38 21.67 -15.22
N ILE A 372 -2.74 20.45 -14.82
CA ILE A 372 -4.13 19.99 -14.82
C ILE A 372 -4.78 20.55 -13.55
N VAL A 373 -5.75 21.45 -13.71
CA VAL A 373 -6.44 22.12 -12.60
C VAL A 373 -7.82 21.53 -12.34
N SER A 374 -8.47 20.97 -13.35
CA SER A 374 -9.70 20.19 -13.17
C SER A 374 -9.80 19.05 -14.18
N ALA A 375 -10.56 18.02 -13.82
CA ALA A 375 -10.94 16.91 -14.69
C ALA A 375 -12.40 16.57 -14.44
N ALA A 376 -13.20 16.44 -15.51
CA ALA A 376 -14.65 16.22 -15.43
C ALA A 376 -15.39 17.22 -14.51
N GLY A 377 -14.90 18.45 -14.43
CA GLY A 377 -15.45 19.50 -13.57
C GLY A 377 -15.08 19.40 -12.09
N ALA A 378 -14.32 18.38 -11.68
CA ALA A 378 -13.80 18.27 -10.32
C ALA A 378 -12.37 18.84 -10.24
N GLU A 379 -12.05 19.48 -9.13
CA GLU A 379 -10.72 20.05 -8.86
C GLU A 379 -9.66 18.95 -8.77
N VAL A 380 -8.46 19.22 -9.30
CA VAL A 380 -7.30 18.32 -9.26
C VAL A 380 -6.18 18.98 -8.48
N THR A 381 -5.94 18.51 -7.26
CA THR A 381 -4.90 19.00 -6.34
C THR A 381 -3.76 18.00 -6.16
N SER A 382 -3.94 16.78 -6.63
CA SER A 382 -2.97 15.70 -6.54
C SER A 382 -3.13 14.72 -7.71
N SER A 383 -2.09 13.91 -7.96
CA SER A 383 -2.20 12.79 -8.91
C SER A 383 -3.28 11.78 -8.53
N GLN A 384 -3.59 11.67 -7.24
CA GLN A 384 -4.65 10.78 -6.75
C GLN A 384 -6.05 11.24 -7.17
N ASP A 385 -6.30 12.57 -7.16
CA ASP A 385 -7.57 13.11 -7.67
C ASP A 385 -7.77 12.74 -9.14
N LEU A 386 -6.70 12.87 -9.94
CA LEU A 386 -6.74 12.51 -11.34
C LEU A 386 -7.01 11.02 -11.56
N LEU A 387 -6.37 10.15 -10.76
CA LEU A 387 -6.60 8.70 -10.81
C LEU A 387 -8.03 8.34 -10.37
N ARG A 388 -8.54 8.98 -9.31
CA ARG A 388 -9.91 8.79 -8.82
C ARG A 388 -10.95 9.18 -9.87
N ILE A 389 -10.74 10.31 -10.54
CA ILE A 389 -11.63 10.77 -11.63
C ILE A 389 -11.56 9.82 -12.81
N ARG A 390 -10.34 9.43 -13.26
CA ARG A 390 -10.14 8.49 -14.36
C ARG A 390 -10.91 7.17 -14.20
N ARG A 391 -10.96 6.63 -12.96
CA ARG A 391 -11.65 5.37 -12.65
C ARG A 391 -13.18 5.41 -12.90
N GLN A 392 -13.75 6.61 -13.08
CA GLN A 392 -15.17 6.77 -13.39
C GLN A 392 -15.48 6.69 -14.89
N PHE A 393 -14.44 6.55 -15.73
CA PHE A 393 -14.53 6.54 -17.18
C PHE A 393 -14.04 5.21 -17.76
N HIS A 394 -14.44 4.95 -18.99
CA HIS A 394 -14.04 3.77 -19.74
C HIS A 394 -13.26 4.16 -20.99
N VAL A 395 -12.65 3.17 -21.62
CA VAL A 395 -11.99 3.34 -22.92
C VAL A 395 -13.02 3.81 -23.95
N GLY A 396 -12.71 4.91 -24.63
CA GLY A 396 -13.57 5.57 -25.61
C GLY A 396 -14.39 6.72 -25.06
N ASP A 397 -14.48 6.88 -23.73
CA ASP A 397 -15.18 8.01 -23.12
C ASP A 397 -14.41 9.32 -23.33
N GLU A 398 -15.17 10.42 -23.32
CA GLU A 398 -14.65 11.78 -23.39
C GLU A 398 -14.42 12.31 -21.96
N LEU A 399 -13.17 12.63 -21.63
CA LEU A 399 -12.78 13.24 -20.37
C LEU A 399 -12.42 14.72 -20.60
N PRO A 400 -13.25 15.68 -20.19
CA PRO A 400 -12.90 17.09 -20.23
C PRO A 400 -11.87 17.44 -19.15
N LEU A 401 -10.80 18.14 -19.54
CA LEU A 401 -9.79 18.68 -18.64
C LEU A 401 -9.73 20.20 -18.78
N THR A 402 -9.50 20.88 -17.65
CA THR A 402 -9.06 22.28 -17.65
C THR A 402 -7.56 22.31 -17.34
N LEU A 403 -6.78 22.86 -18.23
CA LEU A 403 -5.35 23.06 -18.11
C LEU A 403 -5.03 24.51 -17.76
N TRP A 404 -3.95 24.73 -17.00
CA TRP A 404 -3.32 26.03 -16.84
C TRP A 404 -2.00 26.03 -17.62
N ARG A 405 -1.89 26.93 -18.58
CA ARG A 405 -0.72 27.07 -19.45
C ARG A 405 -0.40 28.57 -19.62
N GLU A 406 0.84 28.96 -19.29
CA GLU A 406 1.36 30.32 -19.50
C GLU A 406 0.48 31.44 -18.89
N GLY A 407 -0.25 31.14 -17.80
CA GLY A 407 -1.12 32.11 -17.12
C GLY A 407 -2.58 32.14 -17.61
N GLU A 408 -2.97 31.24 -18.50
CA GLU A 408 -4.32 31.13 -19.03
C GLU A 408 -4.92 29.74 -18.80
N GLN A 409 -6.23 29.67 -18.64
CA GLN A 409 -6.98 28.41 -18.59
C GLN A 409 -7.34 27.97 -20.01
N LEU A 410 -7.13 26.68 -20.28
CA LEU A 410 -7.43 26.06 -21.56
C LEU A 410 -8.27 24.80 -21.32
N GLU A 411 -9.41 24.68 -21.96
CA GLU A 411 -10.24 23.48 -21.96
C GLU A 411 -9.81 22.54 -23.11
N VAL A 412 -9.59 21.27 -22.78
CA VAL A 412 -9.31 20.20 -23.72
C VAL A 412 -10.17 18.97 -23.37
N THR A 413 -10.48 18.16 -24.36
CA THR A 413 -11.20 16.91 -24.16
C THR A 413 -10.35 15.74 -24.63
N LEU A 414 -10.11 14.79 -23.73
CA LEU A 414 -9.41 13.54 -24.03
C LEU A 414 -10.42 12.48 -24.43
N VAL A 415 -10.20 11.81 -25.55
CA VAL A 415 -10.88 10.52 -25.83
C VAL A 415 -9.98 9.42 -25.28
N LEU A 416 -10.43 8.82 -24.19
CA LEU A 416 -9.61 7.89 -23.40
C LEU A 416 -9.29 6.62 -24.20
N GLN A 417 -8.07 6.12 -24.07
CA GLN A 417 -7.54 4.96 -24.78
C GLN A 417 -7.25 3.83 -23.80
N GLY A 418 -7.25 2.58 -24.27
CA GLY A 418 -6.80 1.43 -23.48
C GLY A 418 -5.29 1.36 -23.32
N ALA A 419 -4.84 0.69 -22.28
CA ALA A 419 -3.45 0.36 -22.08
C ALA A 419 -2.91 -0.38 -23.33
N GLY A 420 -1.86 0.18 -23.96
CA GLY A 420 -1.25 -0.40 -25.17
C GLY A 420 -1.70 0.20 -26.49
N ASP A 421 -2.79 0.95 -26.58
CA ASP A 421 -3.21 1.61 -27.84
C ASP A 421 -2.22 2.68 -28.30
N SER A 422 -1.45 3.24 -27.36
CA SER A 422 -0.37 4.19 -27.63
C SER A 422 0.90 3.51 -28.19
N ALA A 423 1.03 2.18 -28.09
CA ALA A 423 2.23 1.43 -28.51
C ALA A 423 2.16 0.89 -29.95
N SER A 424 0.98 0.85 -30.61
CA SER A 424 0.77 0.31 -31.96
C SER A 424 0.94 1.32 -33.11
#